data_69fdbfacf48a24175577379cf67ac97d
#
_entry.id   69fdbfacf48a24175577379cf67ac97d
#
_cell.length_a   1.000
_cell.length_b   1.000
_cell.length_c   1.000
_cell.angle_alpha   90.00
_cell.angle_beta   90.00
_cell.angle_gamma   90.00
#
_symmetry.space_group_name_H-M   'P 1'
#
loop_
_entity.id
_entity.type
_entity.pdbx_description
1 polymer ?
#
loop_
_entity_poly.entity_id
_entity_poly.type
_entity_poly.pdbx_seq_one_letter_code
_entity_poly.pdbx_strand_id
1 'polypeptide(L)'
;MRDSLNSKQSANPDSARSLAISALAFIAADPDRLTRFLGITGLGPDNLRTAAADPAFLGSVLDYLVADEKLLVEFAADAGLKPEAVARAHEALRRSYESET
;
A
#
# COMPACT_ATOMS: atom_id res chain seq x y z
N MET A 1 -18.14 -10.20 -18.37
CA MET A 1 -18.13 -9.89 -17.94
C MET A 1 -17.98 -9.80 -17.00
N ARG A 2 -17.81 -9.67 -16.50
CA ARG A 2 -17.70 -9.57 -15.59
C ARG A 2 -16.66 -9.10 -15.12
N ASP A 3 -15.61 -9.18 -15.38
CA ASP A 3 -14.53 -8.69 -14.91
C ASP A 3 -14.49 -7.27 -14.78
N SER A 4 -15.06 -6.49 -15.54
CA SER A 4 -15.15 -5.11 -15.36
C SER A 4 -15.83 -4.78 -14.10
N LEU A 5 -16.63 -5.67 -13.63
CA LEU A 5 -17.23 -5.48 -12.38
C LEU A 5 -16.21 -5.45 -11.32
N ASN A 6 -15.18 -6.26 -11.48
CA ASN A 6 -14.20 -6.34 -10.48
C ASN A 6 -13.49 -5.06 -10.28
N SER A 7 -13.32 -4.26 -11.26
CA SER A 7 -12.61 -3.02 -11.08
C SER A 7 -13.33 -2.12 -10.12
N LYS A 8 -14.63 -2.28 -9.98
CA LYS A 8 -15.34 -1.49 -9.04
C LYS A 8 -15.10 -1.95 -7.65
N GLN A 9 -14.62 -3.17 -7.53
CA GLN A 9 -14.42 -3.72 -6.23
C GLN A 9 -13.05 -3.42 -5.73
N SER A 10 -12.31 -2.55 -6.38
CA SER A 10 -10.96 -2.26 -5.98
C SER A 10 -10.87 -1.67 -4.58
N ALA A 11 -11.98 -1.26 -4.01
CA ALA A 11 -11.96 -0.72 -2.67
C ALA A 11 -12.10 -1.79 -1.59
N ASN A 12 -12.18 -3.07 -1.96
CA ASN A 12 -12.33 -4.09 -0.94
C ASN A 12 -10.98 -4.43 -0.30
N PRO A 13 -10.99 -5.02 0.91
CA PRO A 13 -9.73 -5.23 1.65
C PRO A 13 -8.71 -6.10 0.95
N ASP A 14 -9.16 -7.10 0.19
CA ASP A 14 -8.21 -7.97 -0.51
C ASP A 14 -7.48 -7.22 -1.60
N SER A 15 -8.19 -6.41 -2.37
CA SER A 15 -7.56 -5.58 -3.38
C SER A 15 -6.65 -4.55 -2.74
N ALA A 16 -7.05 -4.02 -1.60
CA ALA A 16 -6.24 -3.03 -0.91
C ALA A 16 -4.95 -3.64 -0.40
N ARG A 17 -5.00 -4.88 0.07
CA ARG A 17 -3.78 -5.55 0.51
C ARG A 17 -2.83 -5.79 -0.65
N SER A 18 -3.38 -6.22 -1.79
CA SER A 18 -2.55 -6.41 -2.99
C SER A 18 -1.90 -5.12 -3.42
N LEU A 19 -2.64 -4.03 -3.36
CA LEU A 19 -2.10 -2.73 -3.71
C LEU A 19 -1.00 -2.32 -2.75
N ALA A 20 -1.19 -2.59 -1.45
CA ALA A 20 -0.19 -2.24 -0.45
C ALA A 20 1.10 -3.03 -0.68
N ILE A 21 0.97 -4.29 -1.08
CA ILE A 21 2.14 -5.11 -1.39
C ILE A 21 2.85 -4.54 -2.62
N SER A 22 2.10 -4.11 -3.62
CA SER A 22 2.69 -3.46 -4.79
C SER A 22 3.40 -2.18 -4.40
N ALA A 23 2.83 -1.41 -3.49
CA ALA A 23 3.45 -0.18 -3.03
C ALA A 23 4.74 -0.48 -2.29
N LEU A 24 4.76 -1.53 -1.48
CA LEU A 24 5.96 -1.92 -0.76
C LEU A 24 7.05 -2.33 -1.75
N ALA A 25 6.68 -3.08 -2.79
CA ALA A 25 7.63 -3.47 -3.82
C ALA A 25 8.19 -2.25 -4.55
N PHE A 26 7.34 -1.26 -4.80
CA PHE A 26 7.77 -0.02 -5.43
C PHE A 26 8.77 0.71 -4.56
N ILE A 27 8.52 0.78 -3.26
CA ILE A 27 9.44 1.41 -2.33
C ILE A 27 10.76 0.64 -2.31
N ALA A 28 10.68 -0.68 -2.26
CA ALA A 28 11.88 -1.51 -2.16
C ALA A 28 12.71 -1.53 -3.44
N ALA A 29 12.12 -1.14 -4.56
CA ALA A 29 12.84 -1.16 -5.84
C ALA A 29 13.86 -0.04 -5.94
N ASP A 30 13.77 0.98 -5.10
CA ASP A 30 14.69 2.11 -5.14
C ASP A 30 15.42 2.14 -3.80
N PRO A 31 16.76 2.02 -3.79
CA PRO A 31 17.50 1.98 -2.52
C PRO A 31 17.27 3.20 -1.64
N ASP A 32 17.13 4.37 -2.23
CA ASP A 32 16.92 5.58 -1.43
C ASP A 32 15.54 5.59 -0.78
N ARG A 33 14.52 5.17 -1.52
CA ARG A 33 13.17 5.07 -0.96
C ARG A 33 13.14 4.03 0.15
N LEU A 34 13.78 2.91 -0.07
CA LEU A 34 13.79 1.83 0.90
C LEU A 34 14.49 2.27 2.18
N THR A 35 15.64 2.91 2.05
CA THR A 35 16.40 3.36 3.20
C THR A 35 15.57 4.32 4.04
N ARG A 36 14.89 5.25 3.39
CA ARG A 36 14.05 6.22 4.10
C ARG A 36 12.89 5.52 4.80
N PHE A 37 12.26 4.57 4.11
CA PHE A 37 11.13 3.84 4.69
C PHE A 37 11.57 3.02 5.90
N LEU A 38 12.69 2.33 5.78
CA LEU A 38 13.19 1.54 6.90
C LEU A 38 13.58 2.42 8.08
N GLY A 39 14.13 3.60 7.80
CA GLY A 39 14.46 4.54 8.86
C GLY A 39 13.25 5.04 9.61
N ILE A 40 12.14 5.23 8.90
CA ILE A 40 10.92 5.73 9.53
C ILE A 40 10.21 4.62 10.29
N THR A 41 10.18 3.42 9.75
CA THR A 41 9.45 2.32 10.38
C THR A 41 10.27 1.61 11.45
N GLY A 42 11.57 1.75 11.42
CA GLY A 42 12.45 1.04 12.35
C GLY A 42 12.65 -0.42 12.00
N LEU A 43 12.18 -0.85 10.83
CA LEU A 43 12.34 -2.25 10.42
C LEU A 43 13.71 -2.48 9.82
N GLY A 44 14.21 -3.69 10.00
CA GLY A 44 15.39 -4.13 9.28
C GLY A 44 14.97 -4.77 7.97
N PRO A 45 15.87 -4.84 6.99
CA PRO A 45 15.54 -5.46 5.71
C PRO A 45 15.08 -6.90 5.84
N ASP A 46 15.61 -7.61 6.82
CA ASP A 46 15.25 -9.01 7.02
C ASP A 46 13.82 -9.17 7.48
N ASN A 47 13.23 -8.14 8.07
CA ASN A 47 11.90 -8.24 8.63
C ASN A 47 10.80 -7.84 7.67
N LEU A 48 11.16 -7.29 6.51
CA LEU A 48 10.14 -6.81 5.58
C LEU A 48 9.22 -7.89 5.10
N ARG A 49 9.76 -9.05 4.77
CA ARG A 49 8.93 -10.13 4.24
C ARG A 49 7.93 -10.61 5.29
N THR A 50 8.39 -10.78 6.52
CA THR A 50 7.50 -11.19 7.59
C THR A 50 6.44 -10.13 7.86
N ALA A 51 6.87 -8.87 7.88
CA ALA A 51 5.94 -7.78 8.13
C ALA A 51 4.87 -7.69 7.06
N ALA A 52 5.23 -8.00 5.82
CA ALA A 52 4.29 -7.89 4.70
C ALA A 52 3.12 -8.85 4.82
N ALA A 53 3.21 -9.85 5.70
CA ALA A 53 2.09 -10.75 5.94
C ALA A 53 1.09 -10.17 6.93
N ASP A 54 1.43 -9.06 7.57
CA ASP A 54 0.58 -8.47 8.61
C ASP A 54 -0.28 -7.36 8.00
N PRO A 55 -1.61 -7.49 8.03
CA PRO A 55 -2.46 -6.44 7.46
C PRO A 55 -2.24 -5.07 8.08
N ALA A 56 -1.93 -5.01 9.37
CA ALA A 56 -1.69 -3.73 10.02
C ALA A 56 -0.44 -3.06 9.45
N PHE A 57 0.59 -3.86 9.14
CA PHE A 57 1.77 -3.31 8.52
C PHE A 57 1.47 -2.79 7.11
N LEU A 58 0.65 -3.54 6.36
CA LEU A 58 0.27 -3.10 5.02
C LEU A 58 -0.52 -1.80 5.09
N GLY A 59 -1.34 -1.64 6.11
CA GLY A 59 -2.01 -0.37 6.33
C GLY A 59 -1.01 0.76 6.57
N SER A 60 0.05 0.47 7.31
CA SER A 60 1.10 1.45 7.54
C SER A 60 1.84 1.83 6.28
N VAL A 61 2.02 0.87 5.36
CA VAL A 61 2.65 1.15 4.07
C VAL A 61 1.82 2.17 3.31
N LEU A 62 0.50 1.98 3.28
CA LEU A 62 -0.37 2.92 2.60
C LEU A 62 -0.44 4.26 3.33
N ASP A 63 -0.40 4.26 4.67
CA ASP A 63 -0.32 5.50 5.44
C ASP A 63 0.90 6.30 5.01
N TYR A 64 2.03 5.64 4.92
CA TYR A 64 3.28 6.28 4.54
C TYR A 64 3.17 6.87 3.14
N LEU A 65 2.57 6.12 2.24
CA LEU A 65 2.43 6.54 0.86
C LEU A 65 1.52 7.75 0.73
N VAL A 66 0.35 7.72 1.36
CA VAL A 66 -0.60 8.83 1.19
C VAL A 66 -0.17 10.08 1.95
N ALA A 67 0.72 9.94 2.91
CA ALA A 67 1.23 11.09 3.64
C ALA A 67 2.26 11.88 2.82
N ASP A 68 2.79 11.30 1.78
CA ASP A 68 3.78 11.95 0.93
C ASP A 68 3.22 12.05 -0.47
N GLU A 69 2.72 13.20 -0.82
CA GLU A 69 2.02 13.38 -2.09
C GLU A 69 2.89 13.06 -3.29
N LYS A 70 4.15 13.43 -3.24
CA LYS A 70 5.04 13.16 -4.36
C LYS A 70 5.22 11.66 -4.54
N LEU A 71 5.44 10.94 -3.45
CA LEU A 71 5.60 9.50 -3.50
C LEU A 71 4.33 8.83 -4.00
N LEU A 72 3.19 9.30 -3.52
CA LEU A 72 1.90 8.77 -3.93
C LEU A 72 1.71 8.90 -5.44
N VAL A 73 2.01 10.07 -5.98
CA VAL A 73 1.86 10.31 -7.41
C VAL A 73 2.83 9.44 -8.21
N GLU A 74 4.05 9.30 -7.72
CA GLU A 74 5.04 8.46 -8.41
C GLU A 74 4.61 7.00 -8.44
N PHE A 75 4.10 6.51 -7.32
CA PHE A 75 3.63 5.13 -7.27
C PHE A 75 2.42 4.95 -8.18
N ALA A 76 1.48 5.87 -8.13
CA ALA A 76 0.27 5.75 -8.94
C ALA A 76 0.63 5.72 -10.42
N ALA A 77 1.56 6.56 -10.84
CA ALA A 77 1.98 6.59 -12.22
C ALA A 77 2.65 5.27 -12.61
N ASP A 78 3.51 4.76 -11.74
CA ASP A 78 4.21 3.51 -12.00
C ASP A 78 3.23 2.34 -12.11
N ALA A 79 2.21 2.34 -11.30
CA ALA A 79 1.24 1.25 -11.26
C ALA A 79 0.10 1.43 -12.26
N GLY A 80 0.06 2.54 -12.97
CA GLY A 80 -1.02 2.80 -13.93
C GLY A 80 -2.32 3.11 -13.25
N LEU A 81 -2.27 3.72 -12.06
CA LEU A 81 -3.47 4.03 -11.27
C LEU A 81 -3.60 5.52 -11.09
N LYS A 82 -4.80 5.94 -10.71
CA LYS A 82 -5.00 7.31 -10.28
C LYS A 82 -4.70 7.40 -8.79
N PRO A 83 -4.17 8.53 -8.32
CA PRO A 83 -3.92 8.67 -6.88
C PRO A 83 -5.16 8.42 -6.03
N GLU A 84 -6.34 8.76 -6.54
CA GLU A 84 -7.57 8.52 -5.80
C GLU A 84 -7.82 7.04 -5.55
N ALA A 85 -7.40 6.19 -6.47
CA ALA A 85 -7.56 4.75 -6.29
C ALA A 85 -6.72 4.26 -5.13
N VAL A 86 -5.52 4.83 -4.97
CA VAL A 86 -4.65 4.47 -3.86
C VAL A 86 -5.26 4.94 -2.55
N ALA A 87 -5.82 6.15 -2.54
CA ALA A 87 -6.45 6.67 -1.33
C ALA A 87 -7.65 5.83 -0.92
N ARG A 88 -8.41 5.35 -1.89
CA ARG A 88 -9.55 4.49 -1.58
C ARG A 88 -9.11 3.14 -1.01
N ALA A 89 -8.01 2.60 -1.54
CA ALA A 89 -7.47 1.36 -1.00
C ALA A 89 -7.00 1.55 0.43
N HIS A 90 -6.36 2.67 0.70
CA HIS A 90 -5.92 3.01 2.04
C HIS A 90 -7.11 3.03 3.01
N GLU A 91 -8.18 3.68 2.59
CA GLU A 91 -9.36 3.77 3.44
C GLU A 91 -10.02 2.41 3.63
N ALA A 92 -10.07 1.59 2.58
CA ALA A 92 -10.68 0.27 2.68
C ALA A 92 -9.90 -0.62 3.63
N LEU A 93 -8.58 -0.57 3.57
CA LEU A 93 -7.77 -1.39 4.44
C LEU A 93 -7.88 -0.94 5.89
N ARG A 94 -7.88 0.37 6.10
CA ARG A 94 -8.03 0.91 7.44
C ARG A 94 -9.37 0.50 8.05
N ARG A 95 -10.45 0.59 7.28
CA ARG A 95 -11.76 0.19 7.78
C ARG A 95 -11.82 -1.29 8.07
N SER A 96 -11.12 -2.07 7.27
CA SER A 96 -11.13 -3.51 7.41
C SER A 96 -10.66 -3.93 8.77
N TYR A 97 -9.51 -3.41 9.21
CA TYR A 97 -9.06 -3.89 10.48
C TYR A 97 -9.54 -3.05 11.65
N GLU A 98 -10.12 -1.90 11.41
CA GLU A 98 -10.82 -1.21 12.48
C GLU A 98 -12.07 -1.98 12.87
N SER A 99 -12.75 -2.57 11.91
CA SER A 99 -13.96 -3.28 12.24
C SER A 99 -13.69 -4.63 12.87
N GLU A 100 -12.46 -5.10 12.82
CA GLU A 100 -12.12 -6.33 13.48
C GLU A 100 -11.86 -6.15 14.95
N THR A 101 -11.69 -4.94 15.38
CA THR A 101 -11.48 -4.70 16.79
C THR A 101 -12.77 -4.31 17.45
#